data_9626e6f05100b572f7c444f4b5c351d7
#
_entry.id   9626e6f05100b572f7c444f4b5c351d7
#
_cell.length_a   1.000
_cell.length_b   1.000
_cell.length_c   1.000
_cell.angle_alpha   90.00
_cell.angle_beta   90.00
_cell.angle_gamma   90.00
#
_symmetry.space_group_name_H-M   'P 1'
#
loop_
_entity.id
_entity.type
_entity.pdbx_description
1 polymer ?
#
loop_
_entity_poly.entity_id
_entity_poly.type
_entity_poly.pdbx_seq_one_letter_code
_entity_poly.pdbx_strand_id
1 'polypeptide(L)'
;MKTKLIKRIWFILFPVFLISCEKDEPAVQIPEPEGGFLSFSTNGQTILSTAINSNQKKVKLEVESDVDITKLVPQFEVPPGISVYLNGVEQVSGSSATDFSQTVTYELKDIRNRKAEWGVTAIPVSKRIVIDASHDGGVWWYPQSEKTGFNSGKDHQGKVFADLLREKGFKVDELGRGEELKEEHFMGYYIIIRVNGFQPYTQNELDVYSKLIKRDMNLVFFTDHKRYDPKDELGDLLGIEFKGIARGTISKFNSHIITQNITSLDYIAGSVLINADQNPNIQILGWLGENDYADLNLNGIKDDGEPVASPVMGILNYPKSMIFFIGDANGLQIMPQPFINNLINWMKE
;
A
#
# COMPACT_ATOMS: atom_id res chain seq x y z
N MET A 1 -55.95 94.95 -10.89
CA MET A 1 -56.12 93.66 -10.21
C MET A 1 -54.72 93.11 -9.89
N LYS A 2 -54.36 93.11 -8.62
CA LYS A 2 -52.99 92.68 -8.15
C LYS A 2 -53.11 91.28 -7.52
N THR A 3 -52.53 90.32 -8.11
CA THR A 3 -52.46 88.91 -7.57
C THR A 3 -51.19 88.80 -6.75
N LYS A 4 -51.34 88.47 -5.46
CA LYS A 4 -50.23 88.18 -4.55
C LYS A 4 -49.71 86.78 -4.72
N LEU A 5 -48.41 86.66 -4.93
CA LEU A 5 -47.67 85.42 -5.00
C LEU A 5 -47.25 85.03 -3.57
N ILE A 6 -47.74 83.87 -3.07
CA ILE A 6 -47.34 83.29 -1.77
C ILE A 6 -46.19 82.37 -2.01
N LYS A 7 -45.00 82.67 -1.51
CA LYS A 7 -43.86 81.77 -1.48
C LYS A 7 -44.03 80.75 -0.32
N ARG A 8 -44.21 79.51 -0.66
CA ARG A 8 -44.10 78.38 0.31
C ARG A 8 -42.65 78.07 0.47
N ILE A 9 -42.09 78.19 1.65
CA ILE A 9 -40.76 77.69 2.05
C ILE A 9 -40.96 76.23 2.48
N TRP A 10 -40.31 75.31 1.77
CA TRP A 10 -40.23 73.91 2.17
C TRP A 10 -38.99 73.73 3.04
N PHE A 11 -39.19 73.33 4.29
CA PHE A 11 -38.13 72.84 5.16
C PHE A 11 -37.89 71.38 4.80
N ILE A 12 -36.72 71.08 4.23
CA ILE A 12 -36.26 69.73 4.03
C ILE A 12 -35.54 69.30 5.30
N LEU A 13 -36.19 68.45 6.12
CA LEU A 13 -35.52 67.71 7.20
C LEU A 13 -34.64 66.64 6.59
N PHE A 14 -33.34 66.80 6.71
CA PHE A 14 -32.36 65.72 6.42
C PHE A 14 -32.27 64.87 7.66
N PRO A 15 -32.54 63.54 7.55
CA PRO A 15 -32.24 62.63 8.64
C PRO A 15 -30.72 62.41 8.69
N VAL A 16 -30.08 62.75 9.78
CA VAL A 16 -28.70 62.41 10.09
C VAL A 16 -28.69 60.93 10.47
N PHE A 17 -28.30 60.11 9.53
CA PHE A 17 -27.92 58.68 9.82
C PHE A 17 -26.58 58.72 10.57
N LEU A 18 -26.63 58.48 11.87
CA LEU A 18 -25.44 58.09 12.64
C LEU A 18 -25.04 56.68 12.21
N ILE A 19 -24.07 56.58 11.30
CA ILE A 19 -23.38 55.33 11.01
C ILE A 19 -22.50 55.07 12.23
N SER A 20 -22.98 54.19 13.13
CA SER A 20 -22.15 53.55 14.15
C SER A 20 -21.19 52.62 13.42
N CYS A 21 -19.95 53.04 13.19
CA CYS A 21 -18.86 52.15 12.85
C CYS A 21 -18.53 51.33 14.11
N GLU A 22 -19.15 50.19 14.29
CA GLU A 22 -18.55 49.16 15.14
C GLU A 22 -17.21 48.83 14.48
N LYS A 23 -16.13 49.20 15.11
CA LYS A 23 -14.81 48.65 14.80
C LYS A 23 -14.89 47.22 15.25
N ASP A 24 -14.97 46.29 14.29
CA ASP A 24 -14.59 44.92 14.52
C ASP A 24 -13.14 44.92 15.04
N GLU A 25 -12.98 44.83 16.35
CA GLU A 25 -11.68 44.53 16.91
C GLU A 25 -11.24 43.18 16.33
N PRO A 26 -10.03 43.05 15.76
CA PRO A 26 -9.57 41.78 15.27
C PRO A 26 -9.63 40.77 16.41
N ALA A 27 -10.33 39.66 16.20
CA ALA A 27 -10.45 38.60 17.18
C ALA A 27 -9.04 38.27 17.68
N VAL A 28 -8.80 38.43 18.98
CA VAL A 28 -7.52 38.12 19.61
C VAL A 28 -7.31 36.64 19.39
N GLN A 29 -6.41 36.29 18.48
CA GLN A 29 -6.02 34.88 18.27
C GLN A 29 -5.30 34.42 19.54
N ILE A 30 -5.98 33.66 20.35
CA ILE A 30 -5.38 33.00 21.50
C ILE A 30 -4.38 31.98 20.94
N PRO A 31 -3.09 32.09 21.25
CA PRO A 31 -2.11 31.13 20.74
C PRO A 31 -2.49 29.72 21.18
N GLU A 32 -2.30 28.75 20.28
CA GLU A 32 -2.56 27.36 20.58
C GLU A 32 -1.60 26.82 21.66
N PRO A 33 -1.96 25.73 22.38
CA PRO A 33 -1.07 25.09 23.31
C PRO A 33 0.18 24.57 22.59
N GLU A 34 1.32 24.69 23.23
CA GLU A 34 2.57 24.10 22.76
C GLU A 34 2.54 22.59 23.05
N GLY A 35 2.51 21.79 21.99
CA GLY A 35 2.51 20.33 22.08
C GLY A 35 1.24 19.68 21.58
N GLY A 36 1.31 18.35 21.39
CA GLY A 36 0.26 17.50 20.88
C GLY A 36 0.36 16.12 21.50
N PHE A 37 -0.18 15.11 20.85
CA PHE A 37 0.06 13.73 21.26
C PHE A 37 1.55 13.38 21.07
N LEU A 38 2.18 12.86 22.12
CA LEU A 38 3.53 12.30 22.10
C LEU A 38 3.49 10.83 21.65
N SER A 39 2.47 10.10 22.13
CA SER A 39 2.15 8.75 21.68
C SER A 39 0.63 8.58 21.59
N PHE A 40 0.19 7.66 20.73
CA PHE A 40 -1.20 7.26 20.65
C PHE A 40 -1.28 5.79 20.23
N SER A 41 -2.09 5.01 20.95
CA SER A 41 -2.30 3.59 20.71
C SER A 41 -3.68 3.18 21.22
N THR A 42 -3.95 1.88 21.37
CA THR A 42 -5.17 1.36 22.00
C THR A 42 -4.82 0.30 23.03
N ASN A 43 -5.65 0.23 24.09
CA ASN A 43 -5.48 -0.77 25.14
C ASN A 43 -6.17 -2.09 24.71
N GLY A 44 -5.43 -3.18 24.71
CA GLY A 44 -5.94 -4.53 24.47
C GLY A 44 -6.25 -4.88 23.00
N GLN A 45 -5.99 -3.98 22.03
CA GLN A 45 -6.14 -4.25 20.60
C GLN A 45 -4.80 -4.08 19.87
N THR A 46 -4.62 -4.85 18.80
CA THR A 46 -3.40 -4.78 18.00
C THR A 46 -3.44 -3.59 17.06
N ILE A 47 -2.57 -2.62 17.31
CA ILE A 47 -2.27 -1.52 16.37
C ILE A 47 -1.16 -1.99 15.44
N LEU A 48 -1.40 -1.86 14.16
CA LEU A 48 -0.44 -2.20 13.12
C LEU A 48 0.59 -1.09 12.91
N SER A 49 0.10 0.14 12.87
CA SER A 49 0.94 1.33 12.82
C SER A 49 0.25 2.53 13.44
N THR A 50 1.04 3.49 13.90
CA THR A 50 0.57 4.80 14.36
C THR A 50 1.41 5.88 13.69
N ALA A 51 0.76 6.81 13.01
CA ALA A 51 1.39 8.00 12.47
C ALA A 51 0.83 9.25 13.16
N ILE A 52 1.71 10.05 13.78
CA ILE A 52 1.36 11.33 14.41
C ILE A 52 1.95 12.45 13.55
N ASN A 53 1.08 13.30 13.01
CA ASN A 53 1.48 14.48 12.24
C ASN A 53 1.13 15.75 13.03
N SER A 54 2.12 16.31 13.72
CA SER A 54 1.94 17.47 14.57
C SER A 54 1.61 18.74 13.78
N ASN A 55 2.11 18.89 12.56
CA ASN A 55 1.83 20.06 11.72
C ASN A 55 0.36 20.08 11.25
N GLN A 56 -0.22 18.92 10.98
CA GLN A 56 -1.62 18.78 10.58
C GLN A 56 -2.55 18.50 11.76
N LYS A 57 -2.00 18.28 12.96
CA LYS A 57 -2.74 17.87 14.17
C LYS A 57 -3.60 16.62 13.92
N LYS A 58 -2.98 15.61 13.34
CA LYS A 58 -3.64 14.37 12.97
C LYS A 58 -2.90 13.16 13.53
N VAL A 59 -3.68 12.18 13.98
CA VAL A 59 -3.21 10.84 14.30
C VAL A 59 -3.94 9.87 13.40
N LYS A 60 -3.18 9.01 12.73
CA LYS A 60 -3.69 7.88 11.95
C LYS A 60 -3.29 6.59 12.66
N LEU A 61 -4.27 5.77 13.00
CA LEU A 61 -4.07 4.41 13.50
C LEU A 61 -4.42 3.43 12.39
N GLU A 62 -3.56 2.49 12.11
CA GLU A 62 -3.89 1.32 11.32
C GLU A 62 -4.13 0.15 12.25
N VAL A 63 -5.30 -0.45 12.16
CA VAL A 63 -5.72 -1.57 13.00
C VAL A 63 -6.02 -2.79 12.13
N GLU A 64 -5.95 -3.99 12.68
CA GLU A 64 -6.35 -5.18 11.94
C GLU A 64 -7.82 -5.09 11.53
N SER A 65 -8.16 -5.60 10.34
CA SER A 65 -9.49 -5.48 9.74
C SER A 65 -10.61 -6.19 10.53
N ASP A 66 -10.26 -7.10 11.44
CA ASP A 66 -11.17 -7.79 12.33
C ASP A 66 -11.36 -7.09 13.69
N VAL A 67 -10.68 -5.97 13.92
CA VAL A 67 -10.84 -5.16 15.13
C VAL A 67 -12.11 -4.32 15.05
N ASP A 68 -12.94 -4.39 16.10
CA ASP A 68 -14.13 -3.54 16.24
C ASP A 68 -13.73 -2.09 16.56
N ILE A 69 -13.57 -1.26 15.52
CA ILE A 69 -13.17 0.14 15.66
C ILE A 69 -14.20 1.02 16.37
N THR A 70 -15.41 0.50 16.62
CA THR A 70 -16.44 1.25 17.37
C THR A 70 -16.24 1.18 18.88
N LYS A 71 -15.26 0.39 19.35
CA LYS A 71 -15.00 0.13 20.78
C LYS A 71 -13.52 0.17 21.14
N LEU A 72 -12.73 0.95 20.42
CA LEU A 72 -11.31 1.09 20.76
C LEU A 72 -11.15 1.87 22.07
N VAL A 73 -10.23 1.44 22.92
CA VAL A 73 -9.88 2.14 24.16
C VAL A 73 -8.55 2.89 23.92
N PRO A 74 -8.60 4.21 23.68
CA PRO A 74 -7.40 4.99 23.36
C PRO A 74 -6.41 5.00 24.52
N GLN A 75 -5.14 4.76 24.23
CA GLN A 75 -4.01 5.03 25.10
C GLN A 75 -3.17 6.13 24.46
N PHE A 76 -2.88 7.19 25.21
CA PHE A 76 -2.13 8.32 24.70
C PHE A 76 -1.25 8.94 25.79
N GLU A 77 -0.21 9.59 25.34
CA GLU A 77 0.62 10.46 26.14
C GLU A 77 0.61 11.87 25.57
N VAL A 78 0.57 12.86 26.45
CA VAL A 78 0.66 14.29 26.11
C VAL A 78 1.70 14.96 27.01
N PRO A 79 2.26 16.12 26.62
CA PRO A 79 3.17 16.85 27.48
C PRO A 79 2.55 17.22 28.83
N PRO A 80 3.36 17.40 29.90
CA PRO A 80 2.88 17.87 31.19
C PRO A 80 2.10 19.19 31.07
N GLY A 81 0.96 19.26 31.74
CA GLY A 81 0.10 20.44 31.73
C GLY A 81 -0.89 20.52 30.54
N ILE A 82 -0.95 19.48 29.74
CA ILE A 82 -2.00 19.30 28.71
C ILE A 82 -3.04 18.31 29.21
N SER A 83 -4.30 18.68 29.11
CA SER A 83 -5.46 17.77 29.31
C SER A 83 -6.15 17.51 27.96
N VAL A 84 -6.68 16.29 27.80
CA VAL A 84 -7.35 15.81 26.57
C VAL A 84 -8.84 15.73 26.81
N TYR A 85 -9.63 16.29 25.91
CA TYR A 85 -11.11 16.30 26.00
C TYR A 85 -11.73 15.69 24.74
N LEU A 86 -12.83 14.97 24.92
CA LEU A 86 -13.70 14.54 23.85
C LEU A 86 -15.12 15.00 24.15
N ASN A 87 -15.73 15.77 23.24
CA ASN A 87 -17.06 16.36 23.44
C ASN A 87 -17.22 17.11 24.79
N GLY A 88 -16.18 17.80 25.22
CA GLY A 88 -16.16 18.54 26.48
C GLY A 88 -15.90 17.73 27.75
N VAL A 89 -15.78 16.39 27.63
CA VAL A 89 -15.46 15.49 28.76
C VAL A 89 -13.98 15.19 28.76
N GLU A 90 -13.30 15.39 29.89
CA GLU A 90 -11.89 15.06 30.05
C GLU A 90 -11.67 13.57 29.92
N GLN A 91 -10.64 13.19 29.16
CA GLN A 91 -10.31 11.81 28.86
C GLN A 91 -9.11 11.35 29.68
N VAL A 92 -9.21 10.16 30.23
CA VAL A 92 -8.12 9.46 30.88
C VAL A 92 -7.61 8.36 29.95
N SER A 93 -6.33 8.39 29.64
CA SER A 93 -5.67 7.40 28.79
C SER A 93 -5.95 5.97 29.25
N GLY A 94 -6.39 5.10 28.35
CA GLY A 94 -6.67 3.69 28.60
C GLY A 94 -7.96 3.39 29.39
N SER A 95 -8.87 4.36 29.59
CA SER A 95 -10.02 4.16 30.50
C SER A 95 -11.37 3.95 29.81
N SER A 96 -11.63 4.56 28.66
CA SER A 96 -12.96 4.56 28.04
C SER A 96 -12.90 4.20 26.57
N ALA A 97 -13.87 3.39 26.12
CA ALA A 97 -14.00 3.06 24.71
C ALA A 97 -14.53 4.25 23.91
N THR A 98 -14.02 4.40 22.71
CA THR A 98 -14.39 5.45 21.74
C THR A 98 -14.70 4.81 20.39
N ASP A 99 -15.73 5.32 19.72
CA ASP A 99 -16.10 4.91 18.37
C ASP A 99 -15.27 5.69 17.33
N PHE A 100 -14.43 4.97 16.60
CA PHE A 100 -13.60 5.49 15.51
C PHE A 100 -14.12 5.14 14.12
N SER A 101 -15.39 4.80 13.97
CA SER A 101 -16.00 4.61 12.63
C SER A 101 -15.94 5.87 11.76
N GLN A 102 -15.72 7.03 12.40
CA GLN A 102 -15.42 8.31 11.79
C GLN A 102 -14.19 8.93 12.47
N THR A 103 -13.65 9.98 11.88
CA THR A 103 -12.59 10.76 12.53
C THR A 103 -13.10 11.33 13.85
N VAL A 104 -12.41 11.03 14.94
CA VAL A 104 -12.70 11.54 16.27
C VAL A 104 -11.87 12.78 16.54
N THR A 105 -12.49 13.90 16.90
CA THR A 105 -11.80 15.15 17.21
C THR A 105 -11.62 15.30 18.71
N TYR A 106 -10.36 15.27 19.16
CA TYR A 106 -9.98 15.57 20.54
C TYR A 106 -9.59 17.05 20.68
N GLU A 107 -10.03 17.68 21.75
CA GLU A 107 -9.58 19.03 22.13
C GLU A 107 -8.48 18.88 23.19
N LEU A 108 -7.27 19.36 22.89
CA LEU A 108 -6.18 19.46 23.85
C LEU A 108 -6.18 20.84 24.48
N LYS A 109 -6.14 20.93 25.81
CA LYS A 109 -6.10 22.19 26.56
C LYS A 109 -4.88 22.26 27.45
N ASP A 110 -4.24 23.41 27.47
CA ASP A 110 -3.18 23.69 28.45
C ASP A 110 -3.71 24.40 29.71
N ILE A 111 -2.80 24.59 30.69
CA ILE A 111 -3.11 25.27 31.95
C ILE A 111 -3.60 26.73 31.78
N ARG A 112 -3.39 27.33 30.60
CA ARG A 112 -3.85 28.67 30.24
C ARG A 112 -5.17 28.67 29.46
N ASN A 113 -5.82 27.50 29.35
CA ASN A 113 -7.03 27.30 28.53
C ASN A 113 -6.83 27.53 27.02
N ARG A 114 -5.59 27.52 26.52
CA ARG A 114 -5.34 27.50 25.08
C ARG A 114 -5.77 26.14 24.53
N LYS A 115 -6.35 26.10 23.34
CA LYS A 115 -6.97 24.91 22.78
C LYS A 115 -6.38 24.55 21.42
N ALA A 116 -6.23 23.27 21.17
CA ALA A 116 -5.92 22.74 19.84
C ALA A 116 -6.78 21.50 19.55
N GLU A 117 -7.31 21.43 18.33
CA GLU A 117 -8.08 20.27 17.88
C GLU A 117 -7.19 19.29 17.14
N TRP A 118 -7.32 18.03 17.49
CA TRP A 118 -6.59 16.92 16.90
C TRP A 118 -7.55 15.88 16.36
N GLY A 119 -7.47 15.61 15.05
CA GLY A 119 -8.25 14.54 14.40
C GLY A 119 -7.54 13.19 14.55
N VAL A 120 -8.22 12.21 15.13
CA VAL A 120 -7.74 10.83 15.24
C VAL A 120 -8.61 9.92 14.38
N THR A 121 -8.00 9.17 13.48
CA THR A 121 -8.69 8.25 12.56
C THR A 121 -8.13 6.85 12.75
N ALA A 122 -9.01 5.85 12.94
CA ALA A 122 -8.65 4.44 12.89
C ALA A 122 -9.06 3.88 11.53
N ILE A 123 -8.11 3.23 10.86
CA ILE A 123 -8.31 2.62 9.55
C ILE A 123 -8.11 1.12 9.68
N PRO A 124 -9.17 0.32 9.49
CA PRO A 124 -9.02 -1.11 9.38
C PRO A 124 -8.21 -1.46 8.14
N VAL A 125 -7.09 -2.14 8.31
CA VAL A 125 -6.26 -2.62 7.21
C VAL A 125 -6.09 -4.13 7.32
N SER A 126 -6.19 -4.81 6.21
CA SER A 126 -5.92 -6.23 6.18
C SER A 126 -4.41 -6.43 6.04
N LYS A 127 -3.79 -7.06 7.04
CA LYS A 127 -2.43 -7.60 6.92
C LYS A 127 -2.44 -9.03 6.37
N ARG A 128 -3.49 -9.43 5.68
CA ARG A 128 -3.57 -10.75 5.08
C ARG A 128 -2.96 -10.74 3.69
N ILE A 129 -2.10 -11.71 3.46
CA ILE A 129 -1.49 -12.01 2.17
C ILE A 129 -1.96 -13.39 1.76
N VAL A 130 -2.39 -13.53 0.52
CA VAL A 130 -2.59 -14.83 -0.07
C VAL A 130 -1.49 -15.10 -1.09
N ILE A 131 -0.87 -16.26 -0.98
CA ILE A 131 0.08 -16.77 -1.97
C ILE A 131 -0.67 -17.69 -2.90
N ASP A 132 -0.78 -17.29 -4.16
CA ASP A 132 -1.36 -18.12 -5.20
C ASP A 132 -0.28 -19.02 -5.79
N ALA A 133 -0.25 -20.27 -5.34
CA ALA A 133 0.56 -21.35 -5.87
C ALA A 133 -0.29 -22.39 -6.62
N SER A 134 -1.52 -22.06 -6.99
CA SER A 134 -2.46 -22.98 -7.62
C SER A 134 -1.97 -23.51 -8.97
N HIS A 135 -1.20 -22.68 -9.70
CA HIS A 135 -0.68 -22.96 -11.04
C HIS A 135 0.85 -23.13 -11.09
N ASP A 136 1.52 -23.29 -9.96
CA ASP A 136 2.99 -23.34 -9.90
C ASP A 136 3.63 -24.63 -10.42
N GLY A 137 2.83 -25.62 -10.78
CA GLY A 137 3.31 -26.93 -11.15
C GLY A 137 3.91 -27.76 -10.00
N GLY A 138 3.99 -27.20 -8.78
CA GLY A 138 4.45 -27.84 -7.54
C GLY A 138 5.96 -27.99 -7.41
N VAL A 139 6.70 -27.17 -8.09
CA VAL A 139 8.17 -27.19 -8.05
C VAL A 139 8.69 -26.09 -7.13
N TRP A 140 8.08 -24.91 -7.17
CA TRP A 140 8.61 -23.69 -6.60
C TRP A 140 7.93 -23.27 -5.31
N TRP A 141 6.62 -23.39 -5.29
CA TRP A 141 5.81 -22.97 -4.17
C TRP A 141 4.79 -24.04 -3.82
N TYR A 142 4.48 -24.17 -2.54
CA TYR A 142 3.60 -25.22 -2.13
C TYR A 142 2.94 -24.89 -0.80
N PRO A 143 1.60 -24.92 -0.70
CA PRO A 143 0.95 -24.83 0.58
C PRO A 143 1.33 -26.04 1.43
N GLN A 144 1.42 -25.86 2.72
CA GLN A 144 1.73 -26.91 3.68
C GLN A 144 0.60 -27.96 3.80
N SER A 145 -0.27 -28.07 2.82
CA SER A 145 -1.33 -29.07 2.78
C SER A 145 -0.88 -30.31 2.01
N GLU A 146 -1.04 -31.47 2.58
CA GLU A 146 -0.68 -32.76 1.98
C GLU A 146 -1.56 -33.15 0.77
N LYS A 147 -2.55 -32.35 0.41
CA LYS A 147 -3.56 -32.66 -0.62
C LYS A 147 -3.00 -32.99 -1.99
N THR A 148 -1.75 -32.67 -2.24
CA THR A 148 -1.14 -32.77 -3.57
C THR A 148 0.15 -33.58 -3.59
N GLY A 149 0.40 -34.42 -2.58
CA GLY A 149 1.62 -35.24 -2.47
C GLY A 149 2.84 -34.45 -1.96
N PHE A 150 2.65 -33.26 -1.50
CA PHE A 150 3.68 -32.48 -0.84
C PHE A 150 3.96 -33.01 0.56
N ASN A 151 5.22 -33.01 0.95
CA ASN A 151 5.64 -33.36 2.29
C ASN A 151 5.90 -32.07 3.07
N SER A 152 4.99 -31.74 3.99
CA SER A 152 5.08 -30.53 4.85
C SER A 152 6.37 -30.46 5.69
N GLY A 153 7.07 -31.57 5.86
CA GLY A 153 8.38 -31.61 6.54
C GLY A 153 9.55 -31.20 5.67
N LYS A 154 9.35 -30.99 4.37
CA LYS A 154 10.39 -30.51 3.45
C LYS A 154 10.21 -29.03 3.18
N ASP A 155 11.34 -28.32 3.14
CA ASP A 155 11.35 -26.94 2.72
C ASP A 155 11.01 -26.84 1.22
N HIS A 156 10.17 -25.87 0.88
CA HIS A 156 9.91 -25.45 -0.50
C HIS A 156 10.60 -24.10 -0.78
N GLN A 157 10.77 -23.76 -2.05
CA GLN A 157 11.57 -22.58 -2.41
C GLN A 157 11.03 -21.27 -1.85
N GLY A 158 9.72 -21.14 -1.73
CA GLY A 158 9.08 -19.95 -1.17
C GLY A 158 8.99 -19.90 0.36
N LYS A 159 9.38 -20.98 1.06
CA LYS A 159 9.20 -21.05 2.53
C LYS A 159 9.87 -19.90 3.28
N VAL A 160 11.11 -19.60 2.94
CA VAL A 160 11.87 -18.51 3.60
C VAL A 160 11.15 -17.18 3.45
N PHE A 161 10.62 -16.89 2.27
CA PHE A 161 9.86 -15.67 2.01
C PHE A 161 8.54 -15.65 2.78
N ALA A 162 7.78 -16.73 2.77
CA ALA A 162 6.51 -16.84 3.50
C ALA A 162 6.73 -16.70 5.02
N ASP A 163 7.75 -17.34 5.56
CA ASP A 163 8.08 -17.26 6.98
C ASP A 163 8.50 -15.82 7.36
N LEU A 164 9.28 -15.16 6.51
CA LEU A 164 9.64 -13.77 6.73
C LEU A 164 8.42 -12.83 6.73
N LEU A 165 7.45 -13.05 5.84
CA LEU A 165 6.20 -12.30 5.85
C LEU A 165 5.45 -12.51 7.17
N ARG A 166 5.41 -13.76 7.68
CA ARG A 166 4.80 -14.07 8.98
C ARG A 166 5.53 -13.40 10.14
N GLU A 167 6.87 -13.41 10.13
CA GLU A 167 7.70 -12.67 11.12
C GLU A 167 7.44 -11.17 11.10
N LYS A 168 7.11 -10.59 9.94
CA LYS A 168 6.73 -9.18 9.80
C LYS A 168 5.27 -8.90 10.20
N GLY A 169 4.55 -9.90 10.71
CA GLY A 169 3.21 -9.78 11.25
C GLY A 169 2.09 -9.92 10.23
N PHE A 170 2.37 -10.41 9.02
CA PHE A 170 1.32 -10.73 8.07
C PHE A 170 0.68 -12.09 8.39
N LYS A 171 -0.63 -12.18 8.19
CA LYS A 171 -1.32 -13.48 8.09
C LYS A 171 -1.15 -13.96 6.65
N VAL A 172 -0.44 -15.05 6.46
CA VAL A 172 -0.11 -15.59 5.13
C VAL A 172 -0.87 -16.89 4.94
N ASP A 173 -1.79 -16.88 4.00
CA ASP A 173 -2.51 -18.07 3.53
C ASP A 173 -2.00 -18.47 2.14
N GLU A 174 -2.08 -19.72 1.81
CA GLU A 174 -1.53 -20.28 0.58
C GLU A 174 -2.62 -21.09 -0.16
N LEU A 175 -2.83 -20.77 -1.43
CA LEU A 175 -3.69 -21.54 -2.34
C LEU A 175 -2.86 -22.59 -3.04
N GLY A 176 -3.27 -23.84 -2.91
CA GLY A 176 -2.53 -24.98 -3.39
C GLY A 176 -2.76 -25.32 -4.83
N ARG A 177 -1.83 -26.15 -5.36
CA ARG A 177 -1.89 -26.66 -6.72
C ARG A 177 -3.19 -27.38 -7.01
N GLY A 178 -3.80 -27.04 -8.16
CA GLY A 178 -5.05 -27.63 -8.65
C GLY A 178 -6.31 -27.10 -7.96
N GLU A 179 -6.18 -26.10 -7.12
CA GLU A 179 -7.35 -25.36 -6.63
C GLU A 179 -7.82 -24.38 -7.72
N GLU A 180 -9.06 -24.51 -8.17
CA GLU A 180 -9.68 -23.52 -9.07
C GLU A 180 -9.86 -22.21 -8.33
N LEU A 181 -9.33 -21.12 -8.90
CA LEU A 181 -9.41 -19.80 -8.27
C LEU A 181 -10.81 -19.21 -8.36
N LYS A 182 -11.29 -18.70 -7.22
CA LYS A 182 -12.57 -18.02 -7.10
C LYS A 182 -12.39 -16.70 -6.39
N GLU A 183 -13.29 -15.76 -6.65
CA GLU A 183 -13.26 -14.43 -6.02
C GLU A 183 -13.26 -14.52 -4.49
N GLU A 184 -13.98 -15.49 -3.91
CA GLU A 184 -14.05 -15.72 -2.46
C GLU A 184 -12.71 -16.08 -1.83
N HIS A 185 -11.78 -16.69 -2.58
CA HIS A 185 -10.44 -17.03 -2.08
C HIS A 185 -9.58 -15.80 -1.78
N PHE A 186 -9.93 -14.65 -2.37
CA PHE A 186 -9.20 -13.39 -2.24
C PHE A 186 -9.91 -12.34 -1.37
N MET A 187 -11.08 -12.70 -0.82
CA MET A 187 -11.82 -11.77 0.04
C MET A 187 -11.08 -11.51 1.36
N GLY A 188 -10.91 -10.24 1.70
CA GLY A 188 -10.23 -9.82 2.93
C GLY A 188 -8.71 -9.87 2.86
N TYR A 189 -8.13 -10.14 1.69
CA TYR A 189 -6.70 -10.02 1.48
C TYR A 189 -6.36 -8.65 0.88
N TYR A 190 -5.21 -8.14 1.28
CA TYR A 190 -4.68 -6.87 0.82
C TYR A 190 -3.68 -7.04 -0.32
N ILE A 191 -2.95 -8.16 -0.29
CA ILE A 191 -1.88 -8.47 -1.24
C ILE A 191 -2.07 -9.91 -1.75
N ILE A 192 -1.93 -10.09 -3.05
CA ILE A 192 -1.78 -11.38 -3.68
C ILE A 192 -0.31 -11.55 -4.08
N ILE A 193 0.29 -12.68 -3.77
CA ILE A 193 1.59 -13.08 -4.30
C ILE A 193 1.35 -14.25 -5.24
N ARG A 194 1.43 -14.00 -6.53
CA ARG A 194 1.39 -15.05 -7.55
C ARG A 194 2.80 -15.54 -7.81
N VAL A 195 3.03 -16.83 -7.66
CA VAL A 195 4.38 -17.39 -7.79
C VAL A 195 4.69 -17.75 -9.24
N ASN A 196 4.23 -18.84 -9.76
CA ASN A 196 4.50 -19.27 -11.13
C ASN A 196 3.22 -19.67 -11.84
N GLY A 197 3.20 -19.60 -13.17
CA GLY A 197 2.13 -20.11 -14.00
C GLY A 197 2.63 -21.25 -14.90
N PHE A 198 3.04 -22.37 -14.32
CA PHE A 198 3.37 -23.57 -15.11
C PHE A 198 2.15 -24.33 -15.61
N GLN A 199 1.03 -24.16 -14.95
CA GLN A 199 -0.26 -24.64 -15.42
C GLN A 199 -1.08 -23.47 -15.96
N PRO A 200 -1.81 -23.67 -17.08
CA PRO A 200 -2.58 -22.58 -17.68
C PRO A 200 -3.74 -22.13 -16.77
N TYR A 201 -3.98 -20.83 -16.72
CA TYR A 201 -5.16 -20.27 -16.10
C TYR A 201 -6.37 -20.42 -17.00
N THR A 202 -7.52 -20.77 -16.43
CA THR A 202 -8.79 -20.72 -17.15
C THR A 202 -9.27 -19.27 -17.34
N GLN A 203 -10.17 -19.05 -18.29
CA GLN A 203 -10.75 -17.71 -18.49
C GLN A 203 -11.48 -17.21 -17.25
N ASN A 204 -12.18 -18.07 -16.51
CA ASN A 204 -12.85 -17.70 -15.26
C ASN A 204 -11.87 -17.20 -14.20
N GLU A 205 -10.72 -17.84 -14.06
CA GLU A 205 -9.67 -17.43 -13.13
C GLU A 205 -9.03 -16.08 -13.54
N LEU A 206 -8.79 -15.89 -14.83
CA LEU A 206 -8.34 -14.59 -15.37
C LEU A 206 -9.36 -13.48 -15.12
N ASP A 207 -10.65 -13.78 -15.24
CA ASP A 207 -11.72 -12.84 -14.92
C ASP A 207 -11.75 -12.46 -13.44
N VAL A 208 -11.42 -13.42 -12.54
CA VAL A 208 -11.23 -13.13 -11.11
C VAL A 208 -10.06 -12.15 -10.92
N TYR A 209 -8.89 -12.43 -11.48
CA TYR A 209 -7.74 -11.51 -11.40
C TYR A 209 -8.06 -10.12 -11.98
N SER A 210 -8.73 -10.07 -13.13
CA SER A 210 -9.14 -8.80 -13.75
C SER A 210 -10.05 -7.96 -12.84
N LYS A 211 -10.94 -8.59 -12.10
CA LYS A 211 -11.80 -7.90 -11.13
C LYS A 211 -11.01 -7.40 -9.92
N LEU A 212 -10.10 -8.23 -9.39
CA LEU A 212 -9.30 -7.92 -8.21
C LEU A 212 -8.40 -6.71 -8.46
N ILE A 213 -7.68 -6.69 -9.58
CA ILE A 213 -6.79 -5.59 -9.97
C ILE A 213 -7.55 -4.26 -10.11
N LYS A 214 -8.82 -4.30 -10.49
CA LYS A 214 -9.67 -3.11 -10.59
C LYS A 214 -10.20 -2.59 -9.25
N ARG A 215 -10.02 -3.35 -8.15
CA ARG A 215 -10.60 -3.09 -6.82
C ARG A 215 -9.60 -2.70 -5.73
N ASP A 216 -8.43 -2.18 -6.04
CA ASP A 216 -7.36 -1.87 -5.06
C ASP A 216 -6.62 -3.09 -4.48
N MET A 217 -6.43 -4.15 -5.28
CA MET A 217 -5.65 -5.31 -4.87
C MET A 217 -4.20 -5.18 -5.35
N ASN A 218 -3.25 -5.20 -4.43
CA ASN A 218 -1.83 -5.21 -4.77
C ASN A 218 -1.37 -6.62 -5.16
N LEU A 219 -0.55 -6.70 -6.20
CA LEU A 219 -0.05 -7.96 -6.73
C LEU A 219 1.48 -7.97 -6.76
N VAL A 220 2.06 -9.02 -6.20
CA VAL A 220 3.46 -9.38 -6.39
C VAL A 220 3.49 -10.54 -7.37
N PHE A 221 3.99 -10.30 -8.57
CA PHE A 221 3.96 -11.23 -9.68
C PHE A 221 5.35 -11.81 -9.92
N PHE A 222 5.54 -13.06 -9.53
CA PHE A 222 6.72 -13.83 -9.89
C PHE A 222 6.41 -14.69 -11.10
N THR A 223 7.34 -14.71 -12.05
CA THR A 223 7.34 -15.69 -13.12
C THR A 223 8.70 -16.37 -13.17
N ASP A 224 8.92 -17.28 -14.11
CA ASP A 224 10.16 -18.03 -14.24
C ASP A 224 10.52 -18.21 -15.71
N HIS A 225 11.57 -18.98 -15.99
CA HIS A 225 12.00 -19.26 -17.36
C HIS A 225 10.89 -19.93 -18.18
N LYS A 226 10.80 -19.57 -19.45
CA LYS A 226 9.73 -20.01 -20.36
C LYS A 226 10.04 -21.32 -21.10
N ARG A 227 10.92 -22.15 -20.56
CA ARG A 227 11.22 -23.47 -21.15
C ARG A 227 10.05 -24.45 -21.03
N TYR A 228 9.34 -24.40 -19.91
CA TYR A 228 8.28 -25.36 -19.59
C TYR A 228 6.89 -24.80 -19.81
N ASP A 229 6.74 -23.49 -19.73
CA ASP A 229 5.49 -22.79 -20.04
C ASP A 229 5.81 -21.56 -20.89
N PRO A 230 5.68 -21.67 -22.21
CA PRO A 230 5.95 -20.56 -23.12
C PRO A 230 4.90 -19.43 -23.02
N LYS A 231 3.77 -19.70 -22.36
CA LYS A 231 2.67 -18.76 -22.23
C LYS A 231 2.37 -18.49 -20.76
N ASP A 232 2.14 -17.24 -20.43
CA ASP A 232 1.70 -16.80 -19.11
C ASP A 232 0.45 -15.95 -19.29
N GLU A 233 -0.72 -16.57 -19.17
CA GLU A 233 -2.01 -15.93 -19.42
C GLU A 233 -2.24 -14.74 -18.48
N LEU A 234 -1.75 -14.81 -17.22
CA LEU A 234 -1.86 -13.68 -16.30
C LEU A 234 -0.90 -12.56 -16.68
N GLY A 235 0.30 -12.89 -17.18
CA GLY A 235 1.21 -11.90 -17.77
C GLY A 235 0.57 -11.19 -18.97
N ASP A 236 -0.07 -11.95 -19.86
CA ASP A 236 -0.81 -11.42 -21.02
C ASP A 236 -1.95 -10.48 -20.56
N LEU A 237 -2.71 -10.87 -19.53
CA LEU A 237 -3.79 -10.04 -18.96
C LEU A 237 -3.25 -8.71 -18.42
N LEU A 238 -2.05 -8.72 -17.85
CA LEU A 238 -1.38 -7.55 -17.31
C LEU A 238 -0.65 -6.72 -18.38
N GLY A 239 -0.50 -7.24 -19.58
CA GLY A 239 0.32 -6.64 -20.63
C GLY A 239 1.81 -6.69 -20.32
N ILE A 240 2.26 -7.75 -19.63
CA ILE A 240 3.66 -8.01 -19.29
C ILE A 240 4.10 -9.27 -20.03
N GLU A 241 5.05 -9.14 -20.94
CA GLU A 241 5.52 -10.26 -21.76
C GLU A 241 6.95 -10.65 -21.39
N PHE A 242 7.09 -11.82 -20.77
CA PHE A 242 8.38 -12.42 -20.45
C PHE A 242 8.72 -13.54 -21.43
N LYS A 243 10.02 -13.62 -21.85
CA LYS A 243 10.49 -14.69 -22.75
C LYS A 243 11.86 -15.22 -22.36
N GLY A 244 12.14 -16.41 -22.87
CA GLY A 244 13.44 -17.05 -22.86
C GLY A 244 13.92 -17.53 -21.49
N ILE A 245 15.22 -17.77 -21.41
CA ILE A 245 15.96 -18.04 -20.19
C ILE A 245 17.13 -17.10 -20.08
N ALA A 246 17.31 -16.48 -18.94
CA ALA A 246 18.48 -15.68 -18.61
C ALA A 246 19.05 -16.10 -17.25
N ARG A 247 20.35 -15.94 -17.11
CA ARG A 247 21.10 -16.13 -15.87
C ARG A 247 22.08 -14.99 -15.74
N GLY A 248 22.44 -14.64 -14.51
CA GLY A 248 23.40 -13.58 -14.26
C GLY A 248 23.09 -12.81 -12.98
N THR A 249 23.26 -11.51 -13.06
CA THR A 249 23.07 -10.61 -11.91
C THR A 249 22.30 -9.38 -12.35
N ILE A 250 21.25 -9.04 -11.62
CA ILE A 250 20.64 -7.72 -11.78
C ILE A 250 21.61 -6.71 -11.16
N SER A 251 22.23 -5.87 -11.97
CA SER A 251 23.30 -4.95 -11.56
C SER A 251 23.05 -3.49 -11.90
N LYS A 252 21.98 -3.21 -12.62
CA LYS A 252 21.53 -1.84 -12.92
C LYS A 252 20.14 -1.64 -12.39
N PHE A 253 19.94 -0.57 -11.61
CA PHE A 253 18.66 -0.27 -10.95
C PHE A 253 18.23 1.16 -11.20
N ASN A 254 16.93 1.38 -11.38
CA ASN A 254 16.33 2.69 -11.24
C ASN A 254 16.03 2.97 -9.77
N SER A 255 16.06 4.25 -9.40
CA SER A 255 15.78 4.70 -8.03
C SER A 255 14.30 4.45 -7.69
N HIS A 256 14.07 3.61 -6.70
CA HIS A 256 12.74 3.30 -6.15
C HIS A 256 12.90 2.76 -4.72
N ILE A 257 11.84 2.80 -3.90
CA ILE A 257 11.91 2.26 -2.53
C ILE A 257 12.31 0.77 -2.55
N ILE A 258 11.81 -0.02 -3.50
CA ILE A 258 12.14 -1.45 -3.64
C ILE A 258 13.63 -1.67 -3.90
N THR A 259 14.28 -0.78 -4.64
CA THR A 259 15.69 -0.89 -5.04
C THR A 259 16.64 -0.10 -4.15
N GLN A 260 16.13 0.52 -3.10
CA GLN A 260 16.93 1.34 -2.20
C GLN A 260 18.04 0.52 -1.50
N ASN A 261 19.29 0.99 -1.60
CA ASN A 261 20.48 0.33 -1.04
C ASN A 261 20.75 -1.08 -1.61
N ILE A 262 20.21 -1.39 -2.79
CA ILE A 262 20.49 -2.63 -3.51
C ILE A 262 21.55 -2.33 -4.58
N THR A 263 22.64 -3.08 -4.58
CA THR A 263 23.71 -2.97 -5.54
C THR A 263 23.75 -4.13 -6.55
N SER A 264 23.25 -5.29 -6.14
CA SER A 264 23.13 -6.47 -7.00
C SER A 264 22.10 -7.44 -6.46
N LEU A 265 21.49 -8.23 -7.36
CA LEU A 265 20.60 -9.36 -7.03
C LEU A 265 20.97 -10.52 -7.97
N ASP A 266 21.14 -11.71 -7.41
CA ASP A 266 21.37 -12.90 -8.23
C ASP A 266 20.11 -13.26 -9.04
N TYR A 267 20.33 -13.61 -10.30
CA TYR A 267 19.31 -14.03 -11.25
C TYR A 267 19.66 -15.43 -11.75
N ILE A 268 19.00 -16.44 -11.16
CA ILE A 268 19.44 -17.82 -11.27
C ILE A 268 19.03 -18.45 -12.60
N ALA A 269 17.75 -18.37 -12.95
CA ALA A 269 17.21 -18.92 -14.18
C ALA A 269 15.80 -18.35 -14.42
N GLY A 270 15.71 -17.13 -14.83
CA GLY A 270 14.43 -16.46 -15.10
C GLY A 270 14.24 -16.07 -16.54
N SER A 271 13.15 -15.46 -16.88
CA SER A 271 12.85 -14.89 -18.20
C SER A 271 13.04 -13.38 -18.21
N VAL A 272 13.19 -12.81 -19.40
CA VAL A 272 13.40 -11.36 -19.60
C VAL A 272 12.12 -10.70 -20.11
N LEU A 273 11.88 -9.48 -19.68
CA LEU A 273 10.78 -8.66 -20.19
C LEU A 273 11.10 -8.14 -21.58
N ILE A 274 10.21 -8.38 -22.55
CA ILE A 274 10.48 -8.03 -23.95
C ILE A 274 9.60 -6.91 -24.49
N ASN A 275 8.56 -6.51 -23.78
CA ASN A 275 7.59 -5.48 -24.23
C ASN A 275 7.56 -4.22 -23.34
N ALA A 276 8.66 -3.94 -22.65
CA ALA A 276 8.76 -2.81 -21.72
C ALA A 276 8.47 -1.45 -22.36
N ASP A 277 8.85 -1.28 -23.63
CA ASP A 277 8.66 -0.08 -24.43
C ASP A 277 7.26 0.04 -25.06
N GLN A 278 6.50 -1.05 -25.06
CA GLN A 278 5.16 -1.11 -25.65
C GLN A 278 4.05 -0.82 -24.66
N ASN A 279 4.33 -0.97 -23.36
CA ASN A 279 3.37 -0.70 -22.29
C ASN A 279 3.81 0.51 -21.44
N PRO A 280 3.22 1.71 -21.65
CA PRO A 280 3.61 2.94 -20.96
C PRO A 280 3.38 2.93 -19.45
N ASN A 281 2.61 1.95 -18.93
CA ASN A 281 2.37 1.80 -17.51
C ASN A 281 3.50 1.02 -16.80
N ILE A 282 4.41 0.42 -17.55
CA ILE A 282 5.56 -0.31 -17.02
C ILE A 282 6.66 0.68 -16.63
N GLN A 283 7.10 0.62 -15.38
CA GLN A 283 8.32 1.25 -14.91
C GLN A 283 9.34 0.18 -14.58
N ILE A 284 10.43 0.11 -15.35
CA ILE A 284 11.50 -0.84 -15.09
C ILE A 284 12.30 -0.43 -13.87
N LEU A 285 12.55 -1.38 -12.99
CA LEU A 285 13.35 -1.18 -11.78
C LEU A 285 14.72 -1.86 -11.85
N GLY A 286 14.88 -2.92 -12.65
CA GLY A 286 16.14 -3.66 -12.69
C GLY A 286 16.43 -4.33 -14.04
N TRP A 287 17.72 -4.35 -14.39
CA TRP A 287 18.27 -4.98 -15.58
C TRP A 287 19.41 -5.93 -15.24
N LEU A 288 19.54 -6.96 -16.05
CA LEU A 288 20.72 -7.85 -16.04
C LEU A 288 22.01 -7.08 -16.34
N GLY A 289 23.14 -7.68 -15.99
CA GLY A 289 24.46 -7.17 -16.30
C GLY A 289 24.72 -7.08 -17.80
N GLU A 290 25.69 -6.25 -18.19
CA GLU A 290 25.99 -5.94 -19.60
C GLU A 290 26.35 -7.15 -20.46
N ASN A 291 26.87 -8.22 -19.84
CA ASN A 291 27.27 -9.45 -20.52
C ASN A 291 26.24 -10.59 -20.37
N ASP A 292 25.23 -10.40 -19.53
CA ASP A 292 24.21 -11.41 -19.31
C ASP A 292 23.19 -11.35 -20.46
N TYR A 293 22.98 -12.49 -21.11
CA TYR A 293 22.10 -12.60 -22.26
C TYR A 293 20.83 -13.41 -21.95
N ALA A 294 19.83 -13.21 -22.76
CA ALA A 294 18.62 -14.03 -22.73
C ALA A 294 18.59 -14.97 -23.94
N ASP A 295 18.61 -16.27 -23.66
CA ASP A 295 18.41 -17.35 -24.64
C ASP A 295 16.92 -17.41 -24.98
N LEU A 296 16.52 -16.71 -26.06
CA LEU A 296 15.11 -16.58 -26.44
C LEU A 296 14.59 -17.82 -27.19
N ASN A 297 15.46 -18.54 -27.87
CA ASN A 297 15.12 -19.73 -28.64
C ASN A 297 15.32 -21.03 -27.86
N LEU A 298 15.85 -20.95 -26.62
CA LEU A 298 16.00 -22.04 -25.67
C LEU A 298 16.97 -23.14 -26.13
N ASN A 299 17.96 -22.80 -26.96
CA ASN A 299 18.94 -23.75 -27.47
C ASN A 299 20.16 -23.94 -26.56
N GLY A 300 20.32 -23.08 -25.54
CA GLY A 300 21.37 -23.15 -24.52
C GLY A 300 22.68 -22.49 -24.91
N ILE A 301 22.74 -21.79 -26.03
CA ILE A 301 23.89 -21.01 -26.48
C ILE A 301 23.48 -19.58 -26.76
N LYS A 302 24.45 -18.66 -26.72
CA LYS A 302 24.21 -17.28 -27.12
C LYS A 302 24.29 -17.16 -28.64
N ASP A 303 23.18 -16.78 -29.26
CA ASP A 303 23.06 -16.55 -30.67
C ASP A 303 23.20 -15.04 -31.02
N ASP A 304 23.51 -14.77 -32.29
CA ASP A 304 23.51 -13.39 -32.79
C ASP A 304 22.09 -12.80 -32.73
N GLY A 305 21.99 -11.60 -32.14
CA GLY A 305 20.72 -10.89 -31.99
C GLY A 305 19.95 -11.21 -30.69
N GLU A 306 20.42 -12.14 -29.87
CA GLU A 306 19.84 -12.30 -28.54
C GLU A 306 20.18 -11.12 -27.63
N PRO A 307 19.18 -10.64 -26.88
CA PRO A 307 19.37 -9.42 -26.11
C PRO A 307 20.29 -9.65 -24.90
N VAL A 308 21.10 -8.67 -24.61
CA VAL A 308 21.91 -8.55 -23.37
C VAL A 308 21.38 -7.41 -22.51
N ALA A 309 21.76 -7.41 -21.23
CA ALA A 309 21.38 -6.36 -20.29
C ALA A 309 19.86 -6.11 -20.27
N SER A 310 19.08 -7.17 -20.38
CA SER A 310 17.63 -7.09 -20.54
C SER A 310 16.94 -6.67 -19.24
N PRO A 311 15.80 -5.97 -19.32
CA PRO A 311 14.98 -5.68 -18.17
C PRO A 311 14.33 -6.96 -17.62
N VAL A 312 14.31 -7.12 -16.30
CA VAL A 312 13.83 -8.34 -15.64
C VAL A 312 12.92 -8.06 -14.45
N MET A 313 12.86 -6.83 -13.98
CA MET A 313 12.11 -6.44 -12.80
C MET A 313 11.50 -5.05 -12.97
N GLY A 314 10.29 -4.87 -12.49
CA GLY A 314 9.61 -3.58 -12.55
C GLY A 314 8.32 -3.51 -11.76
N ILE A 315 7.65 -2.39 -11.92
CA ILE A 315 6.28 -2.17 -11.44
C ILE A 315 5.38 -1.81 -12.61
N LEU A 316 4.12 -2.17 -12.47
CA LEU A 316 3.05 -1.81 -13.39
C LEU A 316 2.05 -0.93 -12.62
N ASN A 317 1.86 0.28 -13.12
CA ASN A 317 0.98 1.26 -12.50
C ASN A 317 -0.45 1.09 -13.02
N TYR A 318 -1.34 0.64 -12.15
CA TYR A 318 -2.77 0.67 -12.37
C TYR A 318 -3.41 1.79 -11.54
N PRO A 319 -4.58 2.34 -11.95
CA PRO A 319 -5.20 3.46 -11.24
C PRO A 319 -5.50 3.19 -9.77
N LYS A 320 -5.64 1.92 -9.38
CA LYS A 320 -6.05 1.50 -8.04
C LYS A 320 -5.19 0.39 -7.44
N SER A 321 -4.32 -0.24 -8.20
CA SER A 321 -3.52 -1.38 -7.76
C SER A 321 -2.06 -1.16 -8.08
N MET A 322 -1.19 -1.60 -7.19
CA MET A 322 0.25 -1.64 -7.41
C MET A 322 0.67 -3.07 -7.75
N ILE A 323 1.38 -3.25 -8.84
CA ILE A 323 1.84 -4.55 -9.28
C ILE A 323 3.35 -4.52 -9.41
N PHE A 324 4.03 -5.29 -8.56
CA PHE A 324 5.45 -5.58 -8.73
C PHE A 324 5.62 -6.87 -9.53
N PHE A 325 6.59 -6.93 -10.42
CA PHE A 325 6.91 -8.13 -11.17
C PHE A 325 8.40 -8.38 -11.29
N ILE A 326 8.78 -9.66 -11.35
CA ILE A 326 10.14 -10.13 -11.60
C ILE A 326 10.11 -11.47 -12.34
N GLY A 327 11.07 -11.66 -13.26
CA GLY A 327 11.15 -12.83 -14.14
C GLY A 327 11.79 -14.07 -13.55
N ASP A 328 12.19 -14.08 -12.28
CA ASP A 328 12.88 -15.23 -11.63
C ASP A 328 12.29 -15.51 -10.25
N ALA A 329 11.53 -16.57 -10.14
CA ALA A 329 11.00 -17.05 -8.86
C ALA A 329 12.05 -17.80 -8.01
N ASN A 330 13.13 -18.30 -8.62
CA ASN A 330 14.22 -18.98 -7.91
C ASN A 330 14.93 -18.06 -6.93
N GLY A 331 14.96 -16.76 -7.25
CA GLY A 331 15.55 -15.73 -6.39
C GLY A 331 14.93 -15.62 -5.00
N LEU A 332 13.68 -16.09 -4.81
CA LEU A 332 12.98 -16.04 -3.51
C LEU A 332 13.71 -16.73 -2.37
N GLN A 333 14.51 -17.76 -2.66
CA GLN A 333 15.30 -18.47 -1.66
C GLN A 333 16.53 -17.69 -1.18
N ILE A 334 17.08 -16.87 -2.06
CA ILE A 334 18.39 -16.23 -1.87
C ILE A 334 18.35 -14.71 -1.95
N MET A 335 17.14 -14.12 -2.13
CA MET A 335 17.01 -12.68 -2.16
C MET A 335 17.56 -12.05 -0.88
N PRO A 336 18.46 -11.06 -0.98
CA PRO A 336 19.04 -10.43 0.19
C PRO A 336 17.95 -9.73 1.02
N GLN A 337 18.11 -9.82 2.33
CA GLN A 337 17.19 -9.22 3.30
C GLN A 337 16.81 -7.76 3.00
N PRO A 338 17.76 -6.87 2.56
CA PRO A 338 17.39 -5.50 2.21
C PRO A 338 16.33 -5.43 1.12
N PHE A 339 16.44 -6.25 0.07
CA PHE A 339 15.48 -6.26 -1.03
C PHE A 339 14.09 -6.72 -0.56
N ILE A 340 14.03 -7.83 0.18
CA ILE A 340 12.76 -8.35 0.71
C ILE A 340 12.11 -7.34 1.66
N ASN A 341 12.88 -6.72 2.55
CA ASN A 341 12.36 -5.69 3.44
C ASN A 341 11.82 -4.47 2.67
N ASN A 342 12.51 -4.05 1.62
CA ASN A 342 12.06 -2.96 0.76
C ASN A 342 10.75 -3.31 0.04
N LEU A 343 10.65 -4.52 -0.51
CA LEU A 343 9.44 -5.02 -1.17
C LEU A 343 8.26 -5.07 -0.18
N ILE A 344 8.48 -5.60 1.03
CA ILE A 344 7.47 -5.64 2.09
C ILE A 344 7.05 -4.21 2.50
N ASN A 345 7.97 -3.29 2.61
CA ASN A 345 7.65 -1.90 2.94
C ASN A 345 6.82 -1.24 1.86
N TRP A 346 7.19 -1.45 0.59
CA TRP A 346 6.42 -0.97 -0.54
C TRP A 346 5.00 -1.55 -0.58
N MET A 347 4.82 -2.82 -0.25
CA MET A 347 3.50 -3.45 -0.18
C MET A 347 2.59 -2.88 0.93
N LYS A 348 3.14 -2.09 1.86
CA LYS A 348 2.40 -1.47 2.97
C LYS A 348 1.94 -0.05 2.69
N GLU A 349 2.49 0.58 1.63
CA GLU A 349 2.10 1.93 1.20
C GLU A 349 0.77 1.93 0.45
#